data_edc6ff4a85e979368cb40235c716f9b2
#
_entry.id   edc6ff4a85e979368cb40235c716f9b2
#
_cell.length_a   1.000
_cell.length_b   1.000
_cell.length_c   1.000
_cell.angle_alpha   90.00
_cell.angle_beta   90.00
_cell.angle_gamma   90.00
#
_symmetry.space_group_name_H-M   'P 1'
#
loop_
_entity.id
_entity.type
_entity.pdbx_description
1 polymer ?
#
loop_
_entity_poly.entity_id
_entity_poly.type
_entity_poly.pdbx_seq_one_letter_code
_entity_poly.pdbx_strand_id
1 'polypeptide(L)'
;MTTIHVELSATQGMKVKAAQNGNIVKNAEYILVYSKSGRKNIANTLLYDFRPVFDSHYSKMVIDGKLCNLKDEFIKLYPTEKIGNISNAYGENPRFKEFVDSNIHNIYADDKISGYNEKDFLEGHVYRVNGDGRSYYIYNNGTKMRQLLPLSASYGKCDDFDESFGLRKIRGDWWKDFYRDMGNVSKEGDVVFANGKKPMRLIRQLCKMCTTKEDFILDFFSGSATTAHAVMQQNIEDNGHRKFIMVQIASDVEIESEFDNICEIGKERIRRAGDKIKSEHPESDIDIGFKVFRTADTNIKWNSFMDMGQLDITQMETTPDLIDFMPDANDIDIVYELMLRQRDVTLSEMLEHLSDIGSRTYLYANSYLVCLETVITEKQIAKLAELDPLPIKFIFRDSAFKDDIALKDETFRRMRALIEKNAGMNKPTYTVEFI
;
A
#
# COMPACT_ATOMS: atom_id res chain seq x y z
N MET A 1 -19.68 -8.43 -3.22
CA MET A 1 -19.22 -9.05 -1.96
C MET A 1 -18.65 -10.42 -2.28
N THR A 2 -17.49 -10.73 -1.79
CA THR A 2 -16.91 -12.08 -1.80
C THR A 2 -16.31 -12.38 -0.43
N THR A 3 -16.05 -13.64 -0.14
CA THR A 3 -15.52 -14.08 1.15
C THR A 3 -14.26 -14.87 0.90
N ILE A 4 -13.19 -14.54 1.62
CA ILE A 4 -11.96 -15.33 1.68
C ILE A 4 -11.99 -16.13 2.98
N HIS A 5 -11.70 -17.41 2.90
CA HIS A 5 -11.62 -18.35 4.01
C HIS A 5 -10.14 -18.56 4.35
N VAL A 6 -9.73 -18.15 5.54
CA VAL A 6 -8.31 -18.23 5.97
C VAL A 6 -8.15 -19.28 7.04
N GLU A 7 -7.32 -20.27 6.80
CA GLU A 7 -7.00 -21.31 7.77
C GLU A 7 -5.97 -20.78 8.79
N LEU A 8 -6.47 -20.25 9.92
CA LEU A 8 -5.66 -19.67 10.99
C LEU A 8 -5.37 -20.63 12.15
N SER A 9 -5.91 -21.84 12.12
CA SER A 9 -5.61 -22.86 13.11
C SER A 9 -5.80 -24.25 12.53
N ALA A 10 -5.10 -25.22 13.11
CA ALA A 10 -5.27 -26.64 12.81
C ALA A 10 -5.94 -27.38 13.98
N THR A 11 -6.59 -28.51 13.68
CA THR A 11 -7.14 -29.39 14.73
C THR A 11 -6.01 -30.20 15.35
N GLN A 12 -5.31 -29.60 16.31
CA GLN A 12 -4.19 -30.20 17.05
C GLN A 12 -4.21 -29.76 18.52
N GLY A 13 -3.48 -30.46 19.38
CA GLY A 13 -3.40 -30.14 20.81
C GLY A 13 -4.78 -30.23 21.50
N MET A 14 -5.17 -29.21 22.25
CA MET A 14 -6.45 -29.14 22.96
C MET A 14 -7.68 -29.24 22.05
N LYS A 15 -7.57 -28.82 20.78
CA LYS A 15 -8.64 -28.92 19.81
C LYS A 15 -8.98 -30.36 19.42
N VAL A 16 -8.01 -31.27 19.47
CA VAL A 16 -8.25 -32.70 19.23
C VAL A 16 -9.23 -33.27 20.26
N LYS A 17 -9.04 -32.92 21.53
CA LYS A 17 -9.94 -33.35 22.60
C LYS A 17 -11.35 -32.81 22.43
N ALA A 18 -11.48 -31.55 22.00
CA ALA A 18 -12.78 -30.94 21.70
C ALA A 18 -13.48 -31.68 20.56
N ALA A 19 -12.76 -32.00 19.48
CA ALA A 19 -13.30 -32.76 18.34
C ALA A 19 -13.71 -34.20 18.76
N GLN A 20 -12.90 -34.86 19.56
CA GLN A 20 -13.21 -36.18 20.11
C GLN A 20 -14.46 -36.19 21.01
N ASN A 21 -14.76 -35.07 21.66
CA ASN A 21 -15.98 -34.88 22.45
C ASN A 21 -17.19 -34.47 21.58
N GLY A 22 -17.10 -34.53 20.26
CA GLY A 22 -18.21 -34.29 19.34
C GLY A 22 -18.37 -32.82 18.92
N ASN A 23 -17.43 -31.92 19.27
CA ASN A 23 -17.51 -30.52 18.85
C ASN A 23 -16.95 -30.33 17.44
N ILE A 24 -17.60 -29.45 16.64
CA ILE A 24 -17.02 -28.99 15.40
C ILE A 24 -15.99 -27.90 15.72
N VAL A 25 -14.74 -28.18 15.39
CA VAL A 25 -13.63 -27.26 15.68
C VAL A 25 -13.49 -26.21 14.60
N LYS A 26 -13.51 -24.95 15.01
CA LYS A 26 -13.29 -23.82 14.10
C LYS A 26 -11.79 -23.70 13.76
N ASN A 27 -11.44 -23.92 12.49
CA ASN A 27 -10.07 -23.78 11.97
C ASN A 27 -9.89 -22.59 11.02
N ALA A 28 -10.98 -22.05 10.46
CA ALA A 28 -10.93 -20.93 9.54
C ALA A 28 -11.59 -19.68 10.11
N GLU A 29 -11.06 -18.53 9.69
CA GLU A 29 -11.71 -17.23 9.82
C GLU A 29 -12.09 -16.71 8.44
N TYR A 30 -12.97 -15.71 8.42
CA TYR A 30 -13.50 -15.15 7.19
C TYR A 30 -13.06 -13.71 7.01
N ILE A 31 -12.65 -13.36 5.78
CA ILE A 31 -12.43 -11.98 5.37
C ILE A 31 -13.55 -11.63 4.39
N LEU A 32 -14.38 -10.67 4.75
CA LEU A 32 -15.44 -10.17 3.88
C LEU A 32 -14.86 -9.06 2.99
N VAL A 33 -14.92 -9.24 1.70
CA VAL A 33 -14.35 -8.32 0.72
C VAL A 33 -15.46 -7.57 0.00
N TYR A 34 -15.38 -6.24 0.04
CA TYR A 34 -16.35 -5.33 -0.57
C TYR A 34 -15.66 -4.35 -1.52
N SER A 35 -16.39 -3.90 -2.54
CA SER A 35 -15.96 -2.81 -3.40
C SER A 35 -17.03 -1.72 -3.42
N LYS A 36 -16.63 -0.47 -3.17
CA LYS A 36 -17.53 0.70 -3.22
C LYS A 36 -18.09 0.94 -4.62
N SER A 37 -17.30 0.71 -5.64
CA SER A 37 -17.67 0.98 -7.04
C SER A 37 -18.45 -0.16 -7.70
N GLY A 38 -18.74 -1.24 -6.98
CA GLY A 38 -19.33 -2.46 -7.57
C GLY A 38 -18.41 -3.18 -8.55
N ARG A 39 -17.10 -2.86 -8.56
CA ARG A 39 -16.13 -3.54 -9.41
C ARG A 39 -16.13 -5.04 -9.13
N LYS A 40 -16.23 -5.84 -10.18
CA LYS A 40 -16.10 -7.30 -10.09
C LYS A 40 -14.64 -7.73 -9.88
N ASN A 41 -13.70 -6.94 -10.37
CA ASN A 41 -12.26 -7.22 -10.29
C ASN A 41 -11.64 -6.42 -9.12
N ILE A 42 -11.49 -7.07 -7.98
CA ILE A 42 -10.87 -6.49 -6.77
C ILE A 42 -9.36 -6.78 -6.75
N ALA A 43 -8.96 -7.94 -7.27
CA ALA A 43 -7.56 -8.34 -7.32
C ALA A 43 -6.81 -7.61 -8.43
N ASN A 44 -5.79 -6.83 -8.07
CA ASN A 44 -4.86 -6.18 -8.99
C ASN A 44 -3.72 -7.14 -9.38
N THR A 45 -3.31 -8.00 -8.44
CA THR A 45 -2.25 -8.99 -8.62
C THR A 45 -2.75 -10.38 -8.23
N LEU A 46 -2.41 -11.37 -9.03
CA LEU A 46 -2.76 -12.76 -8.74
C LEU A 46 -1.81 -13.34 -7.67
N LEU A 47 -2.38 -14.09 -6.75
CA LEU A 47 -1.62 -14.92 -5.82
C LEU A 47 -1.59 -16.37 -6.32
N TYR A 48 -0.51 -17.06 -6.00
CA TYR A 48 -0.28 -18.41 -6.49
C TYR A 48 0.01 -19.39 -5.37
N ASP A 49 -0.61 -20.57 -5.43
CA ASP A 49 -0.28 -21.71 -4.60
C ASP A 49 0.62 -22.68 -5.34
N PHE A 50 1.54 -23.32 -4.63
CA PHE A 50 2.35 -24.39 -5.17
C PHE A 50 1.47 -25.56 -5.63
N ARG A 51 1.82 -26.14 -6.79
CA ARG A 51 1.15 -27.29 -7.37
C ARG A 51 2.15 -28.46 -7.48
N PRO A 52 2.10 -29.46 -6.60
CA PRO A 52 3.07 -30.54 -6.59
C PRO A 52 2.91 -31.50 -7.78
N VAL A 53 1.74 -31.50 -8.43
CA VAL A 53 1.41 -32.42 -9.51
C VAL A 53 1.39 -31.70 -10.85
N PHE A 54 2.11 -32.23 -11.83
CA PHE A 54 2.13 -31.71 -13.19
C PHE A 54 0.76 -31.86 -13.86
N ASP A 55 0.33 -30.83 -14.58
CA ASP A 55 -0.93 -30.85 -15.30
C ASP A 55 -0.78 -31.50 -16.68
N SER A 56 -1.42 -32.63 -16.89
CA SER A 56 -1.36 -33.38 -18.16
C SER A 56 -1.89 -32.61 -19.37
N HIS A 57 -2.63 -31.51 -19.19
CA HIS A 57 -2.99 -30.64 -20.30
C HIS A 57 -1.80 -29.97 -20.94
N TYR A 58 -0.69 -29.76 -20.22
CA TYR A 58 0.58 -29.28 -20.79
C TYR A 58 1.34 -30.42 -21.49
N SER A 59 0.77 -30.90 -22.56
CA SER A 59 1.27 -32.07 -23.31
C SER A 59 1.92 -31.71 -24.66
N LYS A 60 1.98 -30.45 -25.02
CA LYS A 60 2.49 -29.96 -26.29
C LYS A 60 3.79 -29.18 -26.13
N MET A 61 4.68 -29.30 -27.12
CA MET A 61 5.86 -28.44 -27.25
C MET A 61 5.84 -27.71 -28.57
N VAL A 62 6.46 -26.54 -28.64
CA VAL A 62 6.72 -25.81 -29.87
C VAL A 62 8.23 -25.80 -30.12
N ILE A 63 8.66 -26.44 -31.20
CA ILE A 63 10.06 -26.51 -31.62
C ILE A 63 10.12 -26.03 -33.06
N ASP A 64 10.91 -25.01 -33.35
CA ASP A 64 11.07 -24.40 -34.70
C ASP A 64 9.73 -24.05 -35.37
N GLY A 65 8.78 -23.52 -34.57
CA GLY A 65 7.44 -23.13 -35.06
C GLY A 65 6.49 -24.30 -35.38
N LYS A 66 6.89 -25.53 -35.06
CA LYS A 66 6.06 -26.72 -35.22
C LYS A 66 5.59 -27.26 -33.87
N LEU A 67 4.36 -27.76 -33.85
CA LEU A 67 3.78 -28.40 -32.68
C LEU A 67 4.24 -29.85 -32.60
N CYS A 68 4.79 -30.22 -31.42
CA CYS A 68 5.25 -31.56 -31.08
C CYS A 68 4.58 -32.04 -29.81
N ASN A 69 4.60 -33.37 -29.59
CA ASN A 69 4.12 -33.94 -28.33
C ASN A 69 5.25 -33.97 -27.28
N LEU A 70 5.01 -33.45 -26.06
CA LEU A 70 5.98 -33.37 -24.97
C LEU A 70 6.62 -34.73 -24.64
N LYS A 71 5.81 -35.79 -24.57
CA LYS A 71 6.28 -37.14 -24.26
C LYS A 71 7.17 -37.70 -25.37
N ASP A 72 6.79 -37.47 -26.63
CA ASP A 72 7.54 -38.00 -27.77
C ASP A 72 8.91 -37.30 -27.91
N GLU A 73 8.97 -36.00 -27.65
CA GLU A 73 10.24 -35.26 -27.67
C GLU A 73 11.17 -35.72 -26.51
N PHE A 74 10.62 -36.00 -25.34
CA PHE A 74 11.41 -36.57 -24.25
C PHE A 74 11.98 -37.95 -24.63
N ILE A 75 11.15 -38.84 -25.19
CA ILE A 75 11.58 -40.20 -25.59
C ILE A 75 12.62 -40.14 -26.69
N LYS A 76 12.55 -39.20 -27.63
CA LYS A 76 13.59 -39.00 -28.64
C LYS A 76 14.97 -38.70 -28.03
N LEU A 77 15.01 -37.87 -26.98
CA LEU A 77 16.24 -37.51 -26.26
C LEU A 77 16.73 -38.63 -25.33
N TYR A 78 15.79 -39.38 -24.76
CA TYR A 78 16.07 -40.43 -23.78
C TYR A 78 15.38 -41.75 -24.16
N PRO A 79 15.85 -42.44 -25.21
CA PRO A 79 15.17 -43.61 -25.79
C PRO A 79 15.03 -44.81 -24.83
N THR A 80 15.84 -44.87 -23.79
CA THR A 80 15.80 -45.92 -22.77
C THR A 80 14.79 -45.68 -21.68
N GLU A 81 14.32 -44.46 -21.56
CA GLU A 81 13.35 -44.07 -20.51
C GLU A 81 11.92 -44.45 -20.94
N LYS A 82 11.20 -45.06 -20.01
CA LYS A 82 9.79 -45.41 -20.21
C LYS A 82 8.94 -44.54 -19.29
N ILE A 83 8.21 -43.60 -19.84
CA ILE A 83 7.24 -42.80 -19.09
C ILE A 83 5.81 -43.20 -19.51
N GLY A 84 4.95 -43.34 -18.51
CA GLY A 84 3.52 -43.55 -18.68
C GLY A 84 2.76 -42.26 -18.84
N ASN A 85 2.00 -41.89 -17.80
CA ASN A 85 1.31 -40.61 -17.70
C ASN A 85 2.31 -39.53 -17.34
N ILE A 86 2.32 -38.40 -18.08
CA ILE A 86 3.24 -37.28 -17.85
C ILE A 86 3.09 -36.63 -16.48
N SER A 87 1.88 -36.65 -15.90
CA SER A 87 1.67 -36.11 -14.53
C SER A 87 2.44 -36.89 -13.49
N ASN A 88 2.40 -38.23 -13.56
CA ASN A 88 3.13 -39.10 -12.64
C ASN A 88 4.64 -39.03 -12.94
N ALA A 89 5.01 -39.05 -14.23
CA ALA A 89 6.40 -38.98 -14.63
C ALA A 89 7.13 -37.75 -14.12
N TYR A 90 6.48 -36.60 -14.04
CA TYR A 90 7.08 -35.38 -13.48
C TYR A 90 7.47 -35.55 -11.99
N GLY A 91 6.68 -36.29 -11.21
CA GLY A 91 6.97 -36.57 -9.80
C GLY A 91 7.95 -37.73 -9.58
N GLU A 92 7.96 -38.72 -10.47
CA GLU A 92 8.63 -40.01 -10.28
C GLU A 92 9.95 -40.16 -11.05
N ASN A 93 10.08 -39.43 -12.19
CA ASN A 93 11.27 -39.51 -13.06
C ASN A 93 12.06 -38.19 -13.03
N PRO A 94 13.24 -38.13 -12.37
CA PRO A 94 14.05 -36.92 -12.27
C PRO A 94 14.48 -36.36 -13.62
N ARG A 95 14.76 -37.19 -14.60
CA ARG A 95 15.14 -36.73 -15.95
C ARG A 95 13.99 -36.09 -16.70
N PHE A 96 12.78 -36.62 -16.53
CA PHE A 96 11.60 -36.01 -17.16
C PHE A 96 11.30 -34.66 -16.45
N LYS A 97 11.46 -34.59 -15.13
CA LYS A 97 11.32 -33.34 -14.39
C LYS A 97 12.30 -32.28 -14.87
N GLU A 98 13.58 -32.63 -14.99
CA GLU A 98 14.64 -31.73 -15.48
C GLU A 98 14.36 -31.27 -16.93
N PHE A 99 13.90 -32.19 -17.78
CA PHE A 99 13.51 -31.89 -19.16
C PHE A 99 12.37 -30.88 -19.21
N VAL A 100 11.32 -31.06 -18.40
CA VAL A 100 10.20 -30.13 -18.32
C VAL A 100 10.65 -28.77 -17.78
N ASP A 101 11.38 -28.75 -16.66
CA ASP A 101 11.85 -27.51 -15.99
C ASP A 101 12.78 -26.69 -16.92
N SER A 102 13.57 -27.36 -17.75
CA SER A 102 14.45 -26.71 -18.74
C SER A 102 13.70 -26.19 -19.98
N ASN A 103 12.49 -26.66 -20.22
CA ASN A 103 11.70 -26.34 -21.43
C ASN A 103 10.38 -25.61 -21.11
N ILE A 104 10.22 -25.01 -19.94
CA ILE A 104 8.97 -24.38 -19.50
C ILE A 104 8.41 -23.34 -20.48
N HIS A 105 9.27 -22.66 -21.23
CA HIS A 105 8.87 -21.65 -22.23
C HIS A 105 8.37 -22.24 -23.54
N ASN A 106 8.70 -23.51 -23.79
CA ASN A 106 8.36 -24.24 -25.03
C ASN A 106 7.24 -25.25 -24.82
N ILE A 107 6.72 -25.37 -23.58
CA ILE A 107 5.65 -26.33 -23.25
C ILE A 107 4.33 -25.57 -23.10
N TYR A 108 3.28 -26.16 -23.67
CA TYR A 108 1.96 -25.52 -23.76
C TYR A 108 0.84 -26.52 -23.46
N ALA A 109 -0.21 -26.01 -22.85
CA ALA A 109 -1.56 -26.58 -22.95
C ALA A 109 -2.30 -25.89 -24.07
N ASP A 110 -3.39 -26.49 -24.58
CA ASP A 110 -4.23 -25.85 -25.57
C ASP A 110 -5.66 -25.66 -25.09
N ASP A 111 -6.28 -24.55 -25.53
CA ASP A 111 -7.66 -24.22 -25.24
C ASP A 111 -8.40 -23.79 -26.52
N LYS A 112 -9.72 -23.73 -26.43
CA LYS A 112 -10.58 -23.26 -27.51
C LYS A 112 -10.34 -21.79 -27.79
N ILE A 113 -10.37 -21.42 -29.05
CA ILE A 113 -10.38 -20.02 -29.49
C ILE A 113 -11.42 -19.83 -30.58
N SER A 114 -12.03 -18.68 -30.66
CA SER A 114 -12.97 -18.26 -31.69
C SER A 114 -12.44 -17.04 -32.47
N GLY A 115 -13.04 -16.76 -33.62
CA GLY A 115 -12.68 -15.59 -34.42
C GLY A 115 -11.62 -15.86 -35.49
N TYR A 116 -11.18 -17.11 -35.66
CA TYR A 116 -10.23 -17.53 -36.70
C TYR A 116 -10.82 -18.64 -37.55
N ASN A 117 -10.59 -18.55 -38.85
CA ASN A 117 -11.02 -19.60 -39.79
C ASN A 117 -9.87 -20.58 -40.00
N GLU A 118 -10.08 -21.87 -39.73
CA GLU A 118 -9.08 -22.93 -39.85
C GLU A 118 -8.48 -23.06 -41.24
N LYS A 119 -9.21 -22.69 -42.30
CA LYS A 119 -8.74 -22.74 -43.69
C LYS A 119 -7.60 -21.78 -44.02
N ASP A 120 -7.45 -20.75 -43.21
CA ASP A 120 -6.42 -19.71 -43.39
C ASP A 120 -5.09 -20.10 -42.73
N PHE A 121 -5.04 -21.24 -42.03
CA PHE A 121 -3.88 -21.69 -41.25
C PHE A 121 -3.50 -23.14 -41.57
N LEU A 122 -2.23 -23.38 -41.82
CA LEU A 122 -1.72 -24.74 -42.06
C LEU A 122 -1.84 -25.59 -40.79
N GLU A 123 -2.28 -26.83 -40.96
CA GLU A 123 -2.42 -27.79 -39.88
C GLU A 123 -1.06 -28.05 -39.19
N GLY A 124 -1.08 -28.06 -37.86
CA GLY A 124 0.09 -28.31 -37.01
C GLY A 124 1.14 -27.19 -36.97
N HIS A 125 0.97 -26.11 -37.72
CA HIS A 125 1.85 -24.94 -37.65
C HIS A 125 1.36 -23.96 -36.60
N VAL A 126 2.32 -23.36 -35.86
CA VAL A 126 2.06 -22.39 -34.81
C VAL A 126 2.25 -20.97 -35.34
N TYR A 127 1.25 -20.13 -35.11
CA TYR A 127 1.22 -18.73 -35.54
C TYR A 127 1.15 -17.83 -34.33
N ARG A 128 1.95 -16.74 -34.33
CA ARG A 128 1.84 -15.69 -33.35
C ARG A 128 0.85 -14.64 -33.83
N VAL A 129 -0.14 -14.37 -33.04
CA VAL A 129 -1.18 -13.36 -33.32
C VAL A 129 -1.26 -12.34 -32.21
N ASN A 130 -1.77 -11.15 -32.55
CA ASN A 130 -2.00 -10.06 -31.59
C ASN A 130 -3.51 -9.81 -31.48
N GLY A 131 -4.03 -9.78 -30.28
CA GLY A 131 -5.42 -9.46 -29.98
C GLY A 131 -5.57 -9.02 -28.53
N ASP A 132 -6.54 -8.15 -28.26
CA ASP A 132 -6.84 -7.61 -26.91
C ASP A 132 -5.61 -7.07 -26.15
N GLY A 133 -4.68 -6.43 -26.88
CA GLY A 133 -3.45 -5.88 -26.31
C GLY A 133 -2.39 -6.92 -25.92
N ARG A 134 -2.55 -8.18 -26.31
CA ARG A 134 -1.62 -9.28 -26.00
C ARG A 134 -1.19 -10.02 -27.26
N SER A 135 0.03 -10.58 -27.23
CA SER A 135 0.49 -11.57 -28.20
C SER A 135 0.25 -12.97 -27.65
N TYR A 136 -0.30 -13.87 -28.49
CA TYR A 136 -0.48 -15.27 -28.10
C TYR A 136 -0.27 -16.17 -29.30
N TYR A 137 -0.17 -17.46 -29.09
CA TYR A 137 0.06 -18.45 -30.14
C TYR A 137 -1.22 -19.22 -30.42
N ILE A 138 -1.50 -19.45 -31.71
CA ILE A 138 -2.61 -20.25 -32.17
C ILE A 138 -2.12 -21.31 -33.15
N TYR A 139 -2.88 -22.38 -33.34
CA TYR A 139 -2.63 -23.39 -34.33
C TYR A 139 -3.94 -24.03 -34.79
N ASN A 140 -3.90 -24.61 -36.01
CA ASN A 140 -4.98 -25.43 -36.52
C ASN A 140 -4.70 -26.90 -36.17
N ASN A 141 -5.63 -27.57 -35.46
CA ASN A 141 -5.49 -28.99 -35.12
C ASN A 141 -6.12 -29.96 -36.15
N GLY A 142 -6.39 -29.49 -37.36
CA GLY A 142 -7.07 -30.23 -38.41
C GLY A 142 -8.59 -30.14 -38.39
N THR A 143 -9.18 -29.69 -37.30
CA THR A 143 -10.65 -29.55 -37.17
C THR A 143 -11.07 -28.20 -36.63
N LYS A 144 -10.23 -27.54 -35.83
CA LYS A 144 -10.53 -26.26 -35.12
C LYS A 144 -9.26 -25.50 -34.84
N MET A 145 -9.42 -24.18 -34.74
CA MET A 145 -8.38 -23.32 -34.18
C MET A 145 -8.27 -23.51 -32.68
N ARG A 146 -7.04 -23.53 -32.18
CA ARG A 146 -6.70 -23.68 -30.76
C ARG A 146 -5.72 -22.59 -30.36
N GLN A 147 -5.83 -22.09 -29.15
CA GLN A 147 -4.87 -21.21 -28.49
C GLN A 147 -3.89 -22.04 -27.66
N LEU A 148 -2.62 -21.67 -27.67
CA LEU A 148 -1.60 -22.26 -26.82
C LEU A 148 -1.40 -21.42 -25.58
N LEU A 149 -1.50 -22.06 -24.42
CA LEU A 149 -1.30 -21.50 -23.09
C LEU A 149 0.08 -21.95 -22.57
N PRO A 150 1.05 -21.05 -22.39
CA PRO A 150 2.41 -21.43 -22.02
C PRO A 150 2.49 -21.93 -20.58
N LEU A 151 3.27 -23.00 -20.34
CA LEU A 151 3.56 -23.51 -18.99
C LEU A 151 4.27 -22.48 -18.14
N SER A 152 5.09 -21.62 -18.74
CA SER A 152 5.81 -20.54 -18.05
C SER A 152 4.87 -19.58 -17.28
N ALA A 153 3.62 -19.41 -17.70
CA ALA A 153 2.62 -18.64 -16.96
C ALA A 153 2.20 -19.32 -15.64
N SER A 154 2.31 -20.66 -15.60
CA SER A 154 1.98 -21.49 -14.43
C SER A 154 3.24 -22.04 -13.73
N TYR A 155 4.39 -21.36 -13.88
CA TYR A 155 5.65 -21.71 -13.26
C TYR A 155 6.32 -20.47 -12.67
N GLY A 156 6.79 -20.55 -11.43
CA GLY A 156 7.45 -19.44 -10.74
C GLY A 156 7.30 -19.47 -9.23
N LYS A 157 7.57 -18.33 -8.59
CA LYS A 157 7.42 -18.15 -7.13
C LYS A 157 5.96 -18.25 -6.74
N CYS A 158 5.70 -18.96 -5.63
CA CYS A 158 4.38 -19.11 -5.02
C CYS A 158 4.23 -18.21 -3.79
N ASP A 159 2.99 -17.97 -3.39
CA ASP A 159 2.64 -17.20 -2.20
C ASP A 159 2.28 -18.14 -1.02
N ASP A 160 2.75 -19.36 -1.03
CA ASP A 160 2.61 -20.33 0.06
C ASP A 160 3.54 -20.00 1.25
N PHE A 161 3.44 -20.78 2.33
CA PHE A 161 4.24 -20.52 3.53
C PHE A 161 5.74 -20.70 3.29
N ASP A 162 6.12 -21.65 2.45
CA ASP A 162 7.51 -22.01 2.17
C ASP A 162 8.11 -21.18 1.01
N GLU A 163 7.35 -20.23 0.45
CA GLU A 163 7.74 -19.43 -0.74
C GLU A 163 8.26 -20.30 -1.88
N SER A 164 7.59 -21.42 -2.10
CA SER A 164 7.98 -22.44 -3.07
C SER A 164 8.19 -21.87 -4.46
N PHE A 165 9.13 -22.45 -5.21
CA PHE A 165 9.34 -22.13 -6.62
C PHE A 165 9.09 -23.35 -7.50
N GLY A 166 8.25 -23.22 -8.52
CA GLY A 166 7.93 -24.32 -9.42
C GLY A 166 6.55 -24.18 -10.07
N LEU A 167 5.92 -25.32 -10.30
CA LEU A 167 4.55 -25.36 -10.81
C LEU A 167 3.60 -24.71 -9.81
N ARG A 168 2.74 -23.83 -10.31
CA ARG A 168 1.82 -23.05 -9.49
C ARG A 168 0.43 -22.96 -10.10
N LYS A 169 -0.56 -22.74 -9.26
CA LYS A 169 -1.95 -22.47 -9.66
C LYS A 169 -2.41 -21.16 -9.01
N ILE A 170 -3.33 -20.47 -9.67
CA ILE A 170 -3.95 -19.27 -9.12
C ILE A 170 -4.68 -19.64 -7.82
N ARG A 171 -4.44 -18.88 -6.76
CA ARG A 171 -5.14 -19.01 -5.48
C ARG A 171 -6.55 -18.50 -5.61
N GLY A 172 -7.51 -19.29 -5.15
CA GLY A 172 -8.91 -18.89 -5.01
C GLY A 172 -9.22 -18.26 -3.65
N ASP A 173 -10.44 -18.48 -3.19
CA ASP A 173 -10.97 -17.97 -1.92
C ASP A 173 -10.60 -18.81 -0.69
N TRP A 174 -9.92 -19.93 -0.85
CA TRP A 174 -9.43 -20.79 0.23
C TRP A 174 -7.93 -20.58 0.46
N TRP A 175 -7.59 -19.85 1.53
CA TRP A 175 -6.24 -19.47 1.91
C TRP A 175 -5.71 -20.38 3.00
N LYS A 176 -4.80 -21.28 2.65
CA LYS A 176 -4.29 -22.36 3.49
C LYS A 176 -3.03 -22.00 4.26
N ASP A 177 -2.73 -22.82 5.27
CA ASP A 177 -1.46 -22.89 5.99
C ASP A 177 -1.06 -21.61 6.76
N PHE A 178 -2.00 -20.67 7.00
CA PHE A 178 -1.73 -19.50 7.85
C PHE A 178 -1.63 -19.86 9.33
N TYR A 179 -2.12 -21.05 9.74
CA TYR A 179 -1.90 -21.54 11.09
C TYR A 179 -0.42 -21.76 11.40
N ARG A 180 0.45 -21.97 10.41
CA ARG A 180 1.90 -22.13 10.59
C ARG A 180 2.55 -20.83 11.07
N ASP A 181 2.02 -19.67 10.68
CA ASP A 181 2.48 -18.37 11.16
C ASP A 181 2.09 -18.11 12.62
N MET A 182 1.00 -18.73 13.10
CA MET A 182 0.45 -18.43 14.42
C MET A 182 1.36 -18.85 15.58
N GLY A 183 2.30 -19.76 15.36
CA GLY A 183 3.24 -20.19 16.39
C GLY A 183 4.14 -19.09 16.94
N ASN A 184 4.49 -18.11 16.13
CA ASN A 184 5.36 -16.98 16.49
C ASN A 184 4.69 -15.61 16.39
N VAL A 185 3.39 -15.58 16.08
CA VAL A 185 2.68 -14.33 15.80
C VAL A 185 2.74 -13.33 16.96
N SER A 186 2.74 -13.81 18.22
CA SER A 186 2.83 -12.94 19.41
C SER A 186 4.13 -12.13 19.48
N LYS A 187 5.23 -12.64 18.93
CA LYS A 187 6.55 -11.99 18.89
C LYS A 187 6.88 -11.36 17.53
N GLU A 188 6.01 -11.52 16.55
CA GLU A 188 6.23 -11.00 15.18
C GLU A 188 6.43 -9.48 15.20
N GLY A 189 7.44 -8.99 14.48
CA GLY A 189 7.82 -7.57 14.46
C GLY A 189 8.57 -7.12 15.70
N ASP A 190 9.16 -8.06 16.45
CA ASP A 190 10.00 -7.85 17.63
C ASP A 190 9.31 -7.08 18.78
N VAL A 191 7.99 -7.08 18.78
CA VAL A 191 7.16 -6.55 19.88
C VAL A 191 6.26 -7.65 20.43
N VAL A 192 6.22 -7.78 21.76
CA VAL A 192 5.35 -8.75 22.41
C VAL A 192 3.93 -8.24 22.46
N PHE A 193 3.01 -9.00 21.91
CA PHE A 193 1.57 -8.74 21.99
C PHE A 193 0.81 -10.06 21.99
N ALA A 194 0.26 -10.42 23.13
CA ALA A 194 -0.18 -11.78 23.41
C ALA A 194 -1.40 -12.24 22.60
N ASN A 195 -2.38 -11.37 22.38
CA ASN A 195 -3.68 -11.75 21.82
C ASN A 195 -4.12 -10.83 20.67
N GLY A 196 -4.80 -11.42 19.67
CA GLY A 196 -5.46 -10.66 18.60
C GLY A 196 -4.57 -10.28 17.40
N LYS A 197 -3.27 -10.56 17.43
CA LYS A 197 -2.36 -10.31 16.30
C LYS A 197 -2.74 -11.19 15.11
N LYS A 198 -2.78 -10.58 13.92
CA LYS A 198 -2.90 -11.31 12.65
C LYS A 198 -1.49 -11.50 12.04
N PRO A 199 -1.23 -12.62 11.35
CA PRO A 199 0.07 -12.86 10.73
C PRO A 199 0.40 -11.77 9.69
N MET A 200 1.62 -11.27 9.71
CA MET A 200 2.08 -10.27 8.73
C MET A 200 1.96 -10.80 7.30
N ARG A 201 2.27 -12.08 7.05
CA ARG A 201 2.13 -12.71 5.74
C ARG A 201 0.71 -12.59 5.18
N LEU A 202 -0.32 -12.75 6.03
CA LEU A 202 -1.72 -12.60 5.61
C LEU A 202 -2.00 -11.17 5.13
N ILE A 203 -1.62 -10.17 5.93
CA ILE A 203 -1.86 -8.76 5.60
C ILE A 203 -1.05 -8.35 4.38
N ARG A 204 0.23 -8.78 4.28
CA ARG A 204 1.08 -8.52 3.12
C ARG A 204 0.47 -9.05 1.83
N GLN A 205 -0.06 -10.28 1.85
CA GLN A 205 -0.71 -10.87 0.67
C GLN A 205 -2.02 -10.17 0.29
N LEU A 206 -2.77 -9.66 1.27
CA LEU A 206 -3.93 -8.80 1.00
C LEU A 206 -3.50 -7.48 0.33
N CYS A 207 -2.45 -6.82 0.83
CA CYS A 207 -1.88 -5.63 0.21
C CYS A 207 -1.43 -5.92 -1.22
N LYS A 208 -0.62 -6.98 -1.44
CA LYS A 208 -0.16 -7.41 -2.76
C LYS A 208 -1.30 -7.64 -3.74
N MET A 209 -2.37 -8.31 -3.29
CA MET A 209 -3.52 -8.64 -4.13
C MET A 209 -4.39 -7.44 -4.47
N CYS A 210 -4.69 -6.58 -3.48
CA CYS A 210 -5.77 -5.59 -3.58
C CYS A 210 -5.29 -4.17 -3.90
N THR A 211 -3.97 -3.87 -3.79
CA THR A 211 -3.47 -2.51 -3.92
C THR A 211 -2.56 -2.33 -5.13
N THR A 212 -2.53 -1.12 -5.65
CA THR A 212 -1.48 -0.62 -6.54
C THR A 212 -0.29 -0.14 -5.72
N LYS A 213 0.79 0.31 -6.38
CA LYS A 213 2.02 0.75 -5.71
C LYS A 213 1.90 2.07 -4.95
N GLU A 214 0.88 2.88 -5.24
CA GLU A 214 0.71 4.24 -4.73
C GLU A 214 -0.53 4.40 -3.83
N ASP A 215 -1.20 3.29 -3.47
CA ASP A 215 -2.44 3.34 -2.73
C ASP A 215 -2.25 3.67 -1.24
N PHE A 216 -3.31 4.19 -0.63
CA PHE A 216 -3.41 4.35 0.82
C PHE A 216 -4.09 3.12 1.44
N ILE A 217 -3.50 2.61 2.51
CA ILE A 217 -4.05 1.52 3.30
C ILE A 217 -4.49 2.06 4.66
N LEU A 218 -5.79 1.98 4.95
CA LEU A 218 -6.36 2.39 6.22
C LEU A 218 -6.67 1.17 7.08
N ASP A 219 -6.15 1.15 8.30
CA ASP A 219 -6.50 0.18 9.34
C ASP A 219 -6.99 0.95 10.58
N PHE A 220 -8.30 0.94 10.82
CA PHE A 220 -8.91 1.69 11.90
C PHE A 220 -9.13 0.88 13.20
N PHE A 221 -8.55 -0.31 13.26
CA PHE A 221 -8.36 -1.11 14.46
C PHE A 221 -6.95 -1.71 14.48
N SER A 222 -5.94 -0.88 14.34
CA SER A 222 -4.58 -1.27 13.97
C SER A 222 -3.87 -2.17 15.00
N GLY A 223 -4.36 -2.20 16.24
CA GLY A 223 -3.77 -3.01 17.28
C GLY A 223 -2.27 -2.78 17.43
N SER A 224 -1.48 -3.82 17.22
CA SER A 224 -0.01 -3.73 17.24
C SER A 224 0.61 -3.27 15.91
N ALA A 225 -0.14 -2.61 15.02
CA ALA A 225 0.30 -2.07 13.72
C ALA A 225 0.90 -3.11 12.76
N THR A 226 0.34 -4.32 12.71
CA THR A 226 0.76 -5.35 11.74
C THR A 226 0.62 -4.86 10.30
N THR A 227 -0.41 -4.10 10.02
CA THR A 227 -0.69 -3.56 8.67
C THR A 227 0.41 -2.60 8.21
N ALA A 228 0.87 -1.68 9.07
CA ALA A 228 1.96 -0.77 8.72
C ALA A 228 3.25 -1.52 8.38
N HIS A 229 3.64 -2.51 9.20
CA HIS A 229 4.79 -3.38 8.93
C HIS A 229 4.65 -4.12 7.60
N ALA A 230 3.47 -4.70 7.32
CA ALA A 230 3.20 -5.42 6.07
C ALA A 230 3.26 -4.50 4.84
N VAL A 231 2.81 -3.25 4.95
CA VAL A 231 2.88 -2.25 3.87
C VAL A 231 4.33 -1.88 3.57
N MET A 232 5.15 -1.60 4.58
CA MET A 232 6.58 -1.31 4.38
C MET A 232 7.30 -2.51 3.72
N GLN A 233 7.02 -3.74 4.19
CA GLN A 233 7.59 -4.95 3.60
C GLN A 233 7.14 -5.14 2.14
N GLN A 234 5.87 -4.86 1.82
CA GLN A 234 5.39 -4.96 0.45
C GLN A 234 6.00 -3.88 -0.46
N ASN A 235 6.24 -2.68 0.07
CA ASN A 235 6.89 -1.61 -0.68
C ASN A 235 8.32 -1.98 -1.07
N ILE A 236 9.08 -2.64 -0.17
CA ILE A 236 10.43 -3.09 -0.50
C ILE A 236 10.43 -4.20 -1.56
N GLU A 237 9.44 -5.11 -1.51
CA GLU A 237 9.36 -6.24 -2.43
C GLU A 237 9.07 -5.83 -3.88
N ASP A 238 8.23 -4.82 -4.07
CA ASP A 238 7.77 -4.44 -5.41
C ASP A 238 8.16 -3.01 -5.82
N ASN A 239 9.01 -2.32 -5.03
CA ASN A 239 9.37 -0.91 -5.18
C ASN A 239 8.10 -0.04 -5.25
N GLY A 240 7.23 -0.23 -4.26
CA GLY A 240 6.00 0.54 -4.10
C GLY A 240 6.18 1.71 -3.13
N HIS A 241 5.25 2.66 -3.19
CA HIS A 241 5.19 3.85 -2.32
C HIS A 241 3.83 3.94 -1.61
N ARG A 242 3.24 2.80 -1.29
CA ARG A 242 1.99 2.74 -0.53
C ARG A 242 2.16 3.44 0.79
N LYS A 243 1.14 4.20 1.19
CA LYS A 243 1.09 4.87 2.48
C LYS A 243 0.09 4.17 3.39
N PHE A 244 0.33 4.20 4.69
CA PHE A 244 -0.58 3.62 5.67
C PHE A 244 -1.15 4.68 6.61
N ILE A 245 -2.39 4.46 7.05
CA ILE A 245 -3.07 5.24 8.08
C ILE A 245 -3.55 4.26 9.14
N MET A 246 -2.95 4.33 10.32
CA MET A 246 -3.25 3.45 11.45
C MET A 246 -4.06 4.21 12.47
N VAL A 247 -5.24 3.72 12.83
CA VAL A 247 -6.08 4.34 13.86
C VAL A 247 -6.28 3.35 15.01
N GLN A 248 -5.98 3.79 16.22
CA GLN A 248 -6.13 2.97 17.42
C GLN A 248 -6.53 3.82 18.60
N ILE A 249 -7.51 3.35 19.35
CA ILE A 249 -7.85 3.93 20.66
C ILE A 249 -6.77 3.48 21.65
N ALA A 250 -6.18 4.43 22.38
CA ALA A 250 -5.24 4.12 23.44
C ALA A 250 -5.97 3.35 24.55
N SER A 251 -5.66 2.08 24.66
CA SER A 251 -6.12 1.23 25.77
C SER A 251 -4.91 0.71 26.52
N ASP A 252 -5.03 0.65 27.83
CA ASP A 252 -3.99 0.10 28.68
C ASP A 252 -3.67 -1.33 28.28
N VAL A 253 -2.41 -1.71 28.39
CA VAL A 253 -1.94 -3.08 28.22
C VAL A 253 -1.74 -3.73 29.58
N GLU A 254 -1.68 -5.06 29.60
CA GLU A 254 -1.48 -5.82 30.82
C GLU A 254 -0.19 -5.39 31.54
N ILE A 255 -0.18 -5.52 32.85
CA ILE A 255 0.80 -4.98 33.82
C ILE A 255 2.27 -5.38 33.54
N GLU A 256 2.54 -6.36 32.70
CA GLU A 256 3.88 -6.85 32.37
C GLU A 256 4.43 -6.29 31.03
N SER A 257 3.77 -5.31 30.42
CA SER A 257 4.23 -4.72 29.16
C SER A 257 5.29 -3.63 29.41
N GLU A 258 6.29 -3.57 28.55
CA GLU A 258 7.25 -2.46 28.50
C GLU A 258 6.61 -1.12 28.06
N PHE A 259 5.34 -1.15 27.63
CA PHE A 259 4.63 -0.03 27.01
C PHE A 259 3.38 0.32 27.79
N ASP A 260 3.09 1.60 27.90
CA ASP A 260 1.94 2.12 28.65
C ASP A 260 0.60 1.75 28.02
N ASN A 261 0.54 1.69 26.70
CA ASN A 261 -0.68 1.38 25.97
C ASN A 261 -0.40 0.74 24.59
N ILE A 262 -1.46 0.23 23.98
CA ILE A 262 -1.36 -0.47 22.68
C ILE A 262 -0.84 0.41 21.53
N CYS A 263 -1.07 1.72 21.57
CA CYS A 263 -0.55 2.65 20.55
C CYS A 263 0.98 2.74 20.60
N GLU A 264 1.57 2.69 21.80
CA GLU A 264 3.03 2.70 21.96
C GLU A 264 3.65 1.41 21.40
N ILE A 265 3.00 0.26 21.60
CA ILE A 265 3.40 -1.02 20.97
C ILE A 265 3.37 -0.89 19.45
N GLY A 266 2.30 -0.31 18.90
CA GLY A 266 2.17 -0.11 17.46
C GLY A 266 3.26 0.80 16.88
N LYS A 267 3.53 1.92 17.53
CA LYS A 267 4.60 2.86 17.14
C LYS A 267 5.98 2.21 17.17
N GLU A 268 6.26 1.45 18.23
CA GLU A 268 7.54 0.76 18.36
C GLU A 268 7.71 -0.33 17.30
N ARG A 269 6.66 -1.10 17.02
CA ARG A 269 6.70 -2.06 15.92
C ARG A 269 7.02 -1.42 14.57
N ILE A 270 6.42 -0.27 14.28
CA ILE A 270 6.68 0.46 13.04
C ILE A 270 8.16 0.88 12.98
N ARG A 271 8.73 1.42 14.06
CA ARG A 271 10.15 1.80 14.12
C ARG A 271 11.06 0.60 13.88
N ARG A 272 10.87 -0.48 14.66
CA ARG A 272 11.70 -1.70 14.52
C ARG A 272 11.61 -2.32 13.13
N ALA A 273 10.41 -2.34 12.53
CA ALA A 273 10.23 -2.81 11.18
C ALA A 273 10.97 -1.93 10.15
N GLY A 274 10.87 -0.60 10.27
CA GLY A 274 11.59 0.35 9.42
C GLY A 274 13.10 0.20 9.54
N ASP A 275 13.64 0.16 10.76
CA ASP A 275 15.07 0.01 11.03
C ASP A 275 15.61 -1.31 10.46
N LYS A 276 14.86 -2.40 10.63
CA LYS A 276 15.21 -3.71 10.07
C LYS A 276 15.25 -3.67 8.55
N ILE A 277 14.20 -3.17 7.91
CA ILE A 277 14.13 -3.02 6.45
C ILE A 277 15.31 -2.18 5.94
N LYS A 278 15.61 -1.05 6.59
CA LYS A 278 16.74 -0.18 6.19
C LYS A 278 18.07 -0.88 6.35
N SER A 279 18.25 -1.70 7.39
CA SER A 279 19.48 -2.47 7.61
C SER A 279 19.66 -3.61 6.61
N GLU A 280 18.56 -4.27 6.20
CA GLU A 280 18.58 -5.36 5.21
C GLU A 280 18.69 -4.84 3.77
N HIS A 281 18.24 -3.60 3.51
CA HIS A 281 18.20 -2.97 2.19
C HIS A 281 18.77 -1.53 2.25
N PRO A 282 20.05 -1.33 2.56
CA PRO A 282 20.65 0.00 2.79
C PRO A 282 20.62 0.90 1.55
N GLU A 283 20.61 0.31 0.36
CA GLU A 283 20.54 1.03 -0.92
C GLU A 283 19.10 1.43 -1.34
N SER A 284 18.09 1.02 -0.56
CA SER A 284 16.72 1.35 -0.87
C SER A 284 16.35 2.75 -0.42
N ASP A 285 15.61 3.47 -1.27
CA ASP A 285 15.02 4.79 -0.97
C ASP A 285 13.61 4.66 -0.36
N ILE A 286 13.33 3.58 0.33
CA ILE A 286 12.04 3.36 0.98
C ILE A 286 11.80 4.38 2.10
N ASP A 287 10.62 4.99 2.10
CA ASP A 287 10.14 5.80 3.22
C ASP A 287 9.71 4.89 4.38
N ILE A 288 10.44 4.97 5.49
CA ILE A 288 10.15 4.27 6.75
C ILE A 288 9.58 5.21 7.82
N GLY A 289 9.43 6.49 7.51
CA GLY A 289 8.93 7.50 8.42
C GLY A 289 7.42 7.39 8.65
N PHE A 290 6.97 7.92 9.79
CA PHE A 290 5.54 8.09 10.06
C PHE A 290 5.32 9.27 11.01
N LYS A 291 4.13 9.85 10.93
CA LYS A 291 3.69 10.92 11.84
C LYS A 291 2.65 10.37 12.81
N VAL A 292 2.63 10.94 14.02
CA VAL A 292 1.69 10.55 15.06
C VAL A 292 0.78 11.73 15.35
N PHE A 293 -0.52 11.50 15.26
CA PHE A 293 -1.55 12.48 15.59
C PHE A 293 -2.43 11.96 16.73
N ARG A 294 -3.00 12.86 17.49
CA ARG A 294 -4.05 12.57 18.47
C ARG A 294 -5.27 13.40 18.12
N THR A 295 -6.45 12.82 18.28
CA THR A 295 -7.69 13.57 18.19
C THR A 295 -7.80 14.52 19.38
N ALA A 296 -8.10 15.77 19.10
CA ALA A 296 -8.31 16.84 20.07
C ALA A 296 -9.45 17.74 19.60
N ASP A 297 -9.89 18.63 20.45
CA ASP A 297 -10.78 19.70 20.04
C ASP A 297 -10.05 20.67 19.11
N THR A 298 -10.80 21.54 18.44
CA THR A 298 -10.24 22.55 17.53
C THR A 298 -9.31 23.50 18.28
N ASN A 299 -8.19 23.87 17.66
CA ASN A 299 -7.26 24.88 18.16
C ASN A 299 -7.66 26.30 17.77
N ILE A 300 -8.51 26.44 16.74
CA ILE A 300 -8.85 27.71 16.10
C ILE A 300 -10.29 28.09 16.45
N LYS A 301 -10.52 29.31 16.83
CA LYS A 301 -11.84 29.88 17.09
C LYS A 301 -12.53 30.28 15.80
N TRP A 302 -13.12 29.29 15.11
CA TRP A 302 -13.76 29.49 13.80
C TRP A 302 -15.01 30.39 13.82
N ASN A 303 -15.64 30.61 14.98
CA ASN A 303 -16.82 31.43 15.16
C ASN A 303 -16.56 32.48 16.26
N SER A 304 -15.60 33.37 16.00
CA SER A 304 -15.14 34.37 16.96
C SER A 304 -16.28 35.20 17.58
N PHE A 305 -17.39 35.44 16.89
CA PHE A 305 -18.55 36.16 17.41
C PHE A 305 -19.38 35.41 18.45
N MET A 306 -19.35 34.06 18.46
CA MET A 306 -20.08 33.25 19.43
C MET A 306 -19.28 32.95 20.71
N ASP A 307 -17.96 32.89 20.59
CA ASP A 307 -17.05 32.52 21.70
C ASP A 307 -16.42 33.71 22.44
N MET A 308 -16.58 34.92 21.91
CA MET A 308 -16.06 36.16 22.54
C MET A 308 -16.80 36.60 23.79
N GLY A 309 -17.77 35.85 24.29
CA GLY A 309 -18.69 36.24 25.34
C GLY A 309 -18.11 36.60 26.70
N GLN A 310 -16.80 36.45 26.98
CA GLN A 310 -16.18 36.68 28.28
C GLN A 310 -14.68 37.06 28.28
N LEU A 311 -14.08 37.44 27.18
CA LEU A 311 -12.69 37.94 27.21
C LEU A 311 -12.67 39.41 27.60
N ASP A 312 -11.99 39.72 28.75
CA ASP A 312 -11.72 41.09 29.18
C ASP A 312 -10.72 41.71 28.19
N ILE A 313 -10.92 42.99 27.83
CA ILE A 313 -10.05 43.77 26.92
C ILE A 313 -8.59 43.73 27.41
N THR A 314 -8.35 43.71 28.73
CA THR A 314 -7.03 43.58 29.32
C THR A 314 -6.36 42.21 29.02
N GLN A 315 -7.12 41.15 28.91
CA GLN A 315 -6.62 39.82 28.54
C GLN A 315 -6.26 39.73 27.06
N MET A 316 -7.00 40.43 26.18
CA MET A 316 -6.71 40.51 24.77
C MET A 316 -5.39 41.21 24.48
N GLU A 317 -5.07 42.28 25.23
CA GLU A 317 -3.80 43.01 25.06
C GLU A 317 -2.59 42.23 25.59
N THR A 318 -2.77 41.46 26.68
CA THR A 318 -1.69 40.67 27.31
C THR A 318 -1.48 39.31 26.68
N THR A 319 -2.51 38.74 26.03
CA THR A 319 -2.46 37.39 25.44
C THR A 319 -3.16 37.42 24.08
N PRO A 320 -2.52 38.00 23.04
CA PRO A 320 -3.14 38.20 21.73
C PRO A 320 -3.57 36.88 21.04
N ASP A 321 -2.99 35.73 21.43
CA ASP A 321 -3.37 34.42 20.90
C ASP A 321 -4.79 34.02 21.26
N LEU A 322 -5.31 34.45 22.40
CA LEU A 322 -6.68 34.14 22.84
C LEU A 322 -7.77 34.79 21.95
N ILE A 323 -7.40 35.66 21.01
CA ILE A 323 -8.34 36.22 20.05
C ILE A 323 -8.70 35.11 19.01
N ASP A 324 -7.72 34.45 18.46
CA ASP A 324 -7.90 33.54 17.34
C ASP A 324 -7.84 32.07 17.74
N PHE A 325 -7.17 31.75 18.86
CA PHE A 325 -6.85 30.37 19.23
C PHE A 325 -7.41 29.99 20.61
N MET A 326 -7.58 28.70 20.81
CA MET A 326 -7.94 28.13 22.10
C MET A 326 -6.74 28.24 23.08
N PRO A 327 -6.99 28.24 24.41
CA PRO A 327 -5.96 28.57 25.41
C PRO A 327 -4.69 27.71 25.31
N ASP A 328 -4.76 26.46 25.06
CA ASP A 328 -3.61 25.54 25.06
C ASP A 328 -3.13 25.17 23.63
N ALA A 329 -3.55 25.94 22.64
CA ALA A 329 -3.18 25.71 21.25
C ALA A 329 -1.69 25.99 21.01
N ASN A 330 -1.03 25.12 20.25
CA ASN A 330 0.33 25.33 19.79
C ASN A 330 0.37 25.49 18.26
N ASP A 331 1.41 26.13 17.76
CA ASP A 331 1.52 26.49 16.35
C ASP A 331 1.49 25.28 15.41
N ILE A 332 2.14 24.19 15.80
CA ILE A 332 2.22 22.99 14.96
C ILE A 332 0.83 22.37 14.80
N ASP A 333 0.06 22.27 15.88
CA ASP A 333 -1.30 21.75 15.86
C ASP A 333 -2.23 22.65 15.03
N ILE A 334 -2.08 23.98 15.15
CA ILE A 334 -2.81 24.94 14.32
C ILE A 334 -2.49 24.73 12.83
N VAL A 335 -1.22 24.58 12.47
CA VAL A 335 -0.82 24.35 11.08
C VAL A 335 -1.43 23.05 10.55
N TYR A 336 -1.35 21.96 11.31
CA TYR A 336 -1.96 20.68 10.87
C TYR A 336 -3.49 20.75 10.78
N GLU A 337 -4.16 21.47 11.68
CA GLU A 337 -5.60 21.71 11.60
C GLU A 337 -5.98 22.47 10.34
N LEU A 338 -5.19 23.50 9.95
CA LEU A 338 -5.36 24.21 8.69
C LEU A 338 -5.16 23.29 7.49
N MET A 339 -4.16 22.43 7.51
CA MET A 339 -3.89 21.48 6.42
C MET A 339 -5.00 20.43 6.28
N LEU A 340 -5.64 19.99 7.36
CA LEU A 340 -6.82 19.12 7.32
C LEU A 340 -7.98 19.71 6.50
N ARG A 341 -8.09 21.02 6.40
CA ARG A 341 -9.12 21.70 5.63
C ARG A 341 -8.78 21.86 4.15
N GLN A 342 -7.50 21.74 3.81
CA GLN A 342 -7.06 21.74 2.41
C GLN A 342 -7.35 20.36 1.81
N ARG A 343 -7.94 20.33 0.61
CA ARG A 343 -8.35 19.08 -0.05
C ARG A 343 -7.27 18.50 -0.96
N ASP A 344 -6.26 19.26 -1.24
CA ASP A 344 -5.23 19.02 -2.25
C ASP A 344 -3.84 18.75 -1.66
N VAL A 345 -3.75 18.61 -0.34
CA VAL A 345 -2.52 18.28 0.37
C VAL A 345 -2.76 17.16 1.38
N THR A 346 -1.78 16.27 1.56
CA THR A 346 -1.82 15.20 2.56
C THR A 346 -1.11 15.62 3.83
N LEU A 347 -1.44 15.00 4.98
CA LEU A 347 -0.78 15.29 6.24
C LEU A 347 0.63 14.67 6.37
N SER A 348 1.05 13.89 5.39
CA SER A 348 2.36 13.23 5.36
C SER A 348 3.49 14.14 4.87
N GLU A 349 3.18 15.31 4.31
CA GLU A 349 4.15 16.22 3.75
C GLU A 349 5.05 16.88 4.81
N MET A 350 6.18 17.43 4.39
CA MET A 350 7.14 18.08 5.27
C MET A 350 6.60 19.41 5.79
N LEU A 351 6.82 19.67 7.06
CA LEU A 351 6.59 20.96 7.72
C LEU A 351 7.95 21.57 8.06
N GLU A 352 8.20 22.76 7.57
CA GLU A 352 9.41 23.53 7.83
C GLU A 352 9.08 24.78 8.64
N HIS A 353 9.88 25.09 9.64
CA HIS A 353 9.80 26.34 10.40
C HIS A 353 10.75 27.36 9.80
N LEU A 354 10.21 28.44 9.22
CA LEU A 354 10.99 29.50 8.57
C LEU A 354 11.45 30.55 9.59
N SER A 355 12.28 30.13 10.54
CA SER A 355 12.75 31.00 11.66
C SER A 355 13.48 32.27 11.19
N ASP A 356 14.05 32.26 10.00
CA ASP A 356 14.71 33.43 9.40
C ASP A 356 13.72 34.50 8.93
N ILE A 357 12.45 34.12 8.72
CA ILE A 357 11.38 35.04 8.31
C ILE A 357 10.60 35.50 9.54
N GLY A 358 10.21 34.56 10.38
CA GLY A 358 9.45 34.85 11.59
C GLY A 358 9.49 33.71 12.58
N SER A 359 9.22 34.02 13.85
CA SER A 359 9.21 33.05 14.94
C SER A 359 8.06 32.05 14.86
N ARG A 360 6.99 32.40 14.15
CA ARG A 360 5.75 31.65 14.02
C ARG A 360 5.33 31.52 12.53
N THR A 361 6.32 31.36 11.66
CA THR A 361 6.12 31.26 10.22
C THR A 361 6.54 29.88 9.74
N TYR A 362 5.63 29.17 9.07
CA TYR A 362 5.78 27.76 8.69
C TYR A 362 5.48 27.55 7.22
N LEU A 363 6.23 26.66 6.57
CA LEU A 363 6.01 26.22 5.20
C LEU A 363 5.67 24.74 5.19
N TYR A 364 4.52 24.38 4.65
CA TYR A 364 4.07 23.01 4.51
C TYR A 364 4.06 22.57 3.06
N ALA A 365 4.63 21.40 2.77
CA ALA A 365 4.69 20.81 1.43
C ALA A 365 5.31 21.73 0.38
N ASN A 366 6.20 22.66 0.73
CA ASN A 366 6.75 23.72 -0.12
C ASN A 366 5.68 24.56 -0.84
N SER A 367 4.43 24.49 -0.42
CA SER A 367 3.27 25.03 -1.13
C SER A 367 2.34 25.89 -0.28
N TYR A 368 2.25 25.61 1.02
CA TYR A 368 1.36 26.31 1.94
C TYR A 368 2.17 27.05 2.98
N LEU A 369 2.16 28.37 2.91
CA LEU A 369 2.76 29.19 3.94
C LEU A 369 1.71 29.54 5.01
N VAL A 370 2.04 29.32 6.27
CA VAL A 370 1.22 29.69 7.43
C VAL A 370 2.01 30.66 8.30
N CYS A 371 1.52 31.88 8.43
CA CYS A 371 2.13 32.93 9.25
C CYS A 371 1.20 33.25 10.43
N LEU A 372 1.59 32.81 11.63
CA LEU A 372 0.85 32.97 12.90
C LEU A 372 1.39 34.13 13.75
N GLU A 373 2.18 35.01 13.17
CA GLU A 373 2.74 36.18 13.85
C GLU A 373 1.62 37.09 14.36
N THR A 374 1.81 37.69 15.52
CA THR A 374 0.87 38.66 16.11
C THR A 374 0.95 40.05 15.46
N VAL A 375 2.07 40.33 14.80
CA VAL A 375 2.31 41.56 14.01
C VAL A 375 3.14 41.20 12.79
N ILE A 376 2.72 41.62 11.64
CA ILE A 376 3.42 41.37 10.38
C ILE A 376 4.24 42.60 10.00
N THR A 377 5.55 42.41 9.82
CA THR A 377 6.48 43.48 9.49
C THR A 377 6.75 43.53 7.99
N GLU A 378 7.13 44.75 7.49
CA GLU A 378 7.55 44.90 6.10
C GLU A 378 8.72 44.00 5.69
N LYS A 379 9.64 43.75 6.63
CA LYS A 379 10.79 42.85 6.42
C LYS A 379 10.34 41.41 6.20
N GLN A 380 9.36 40.93 6.95
CA GLN A 380 8.79 39.60 6.77
C GLN A 380 8.10 39.50 5.42
N ILE A 381 7.27 40.47 5.04
CA ILE A 381 6.62 40.50 3.73
C ILE A 381 7.63 40.49 2.56
N ALA A 382 8.75 41.22 2.67
CA ALA A 382 9.80 41.19 1.67
C ALA A 382 10.42 39.79 1.53
N LYS A 383 10.75 39.14 2.64
CA LYS A 383 11.30 37.78 2.64
C LYS A 383 10.31 36.72 2.14
N LEU A 384 9.01 36.85 2.47
CA LEU A 384 7.96 35.96 1.97
C LEU A 384 7.82 36.04 0.45
N ALA A 385 7.99 37.25 -0.11
CA ALA A 385 7.95 37.48 -1.55
C ALA A 385 9.20 36.96 -2.30
N GLU A 386 10.28 36.61 -1.59
CA GLU A 386 11.53 36.07 -2.13
C GLU A 386 11.58 34.54 -2.10
N LEU A 387 10.57 33.86 -1.53
CA LEU A 387 10.55 32.39 -1.47
C LEU A 387 10.55 31.77 -2.88
N ASP A 388 11.40 30.75 -3.07
CA ASP A 388 11.51 29.98 -4.31
C ASP A 388 11.62 28.48 -3.97
N PRO A 389 10.66 27.65 -4.34
CA PRO A 389 9.42 27.99 -5.08
C PRO A 389 8.45 28.87 -4.27
N LEU A 390 7.73 29.74 -4.98
CA LEU A 390 6.71 30.57 -4.34
C LEU A 390 5.55 29.69 -3.87
N PRO A 391 5.10 29.81 -2.60
CA PRO A 391 3.93 29.09 -2.11
C PRO A 391 2.67 29.40 -2.93
N ILE A 392 1.85 28.39 -3.18
CA ILE A 392 0.57 28.54 -3.89
C ILE A 392 -0.52 29.16 -3.01
N LYS A 393 -0.35 29.05 -1.68
CA LYS A 393 -1.27 29.64 -0.71
C LYS A 393 -0.51 30.22 0.48
N PHE A 394 -0.92 31.42 0.87
CA PHE A 394 -0.47 32.12 2.05
C PHE A 394 -1.66 32.23 3.02
N ILE A 395 -1.48 31.77 4.25
CA ILE A 395 -2.48 31.81 5.30
C ILE A 395 -1.94 32.73 6.41
N PHE A 396 -2.66 33.80 6.69
CA PHE A 396 -2.28 34.78 7.68
C PHE A 396 -3.31 34.82 8.80
N ARG A 397 -2.82 35.23 9.97
CA ARG A 397 -3.64 35.54 11.11
C ARG A 397 -4.30 36.90 10.91
N ASP A 398 -5.65 36.98 10.99
CA ASP A 398 -6.38 38.23 10.75
C ASP A 398 -6.12 39.28 11.83
N SER A 399 -6.09 38.86 13.09
CA SER A 399 -5.82 39.75 14.23
C SER A 399 -4.45 40.44 14.18
N ALA A 400 -3.49 39.92 13.38
CA ALA A 400 -2.18 40.56 13.17
C ALA A 400 -2.28 41.95 12.54
N PHE A 401 -3.41 42.27 11.90
CA PHE A 401 -3.69 43.57 11.29
C PHE A 401 -4.53 44.51 12.19
N LYS A 402 -4.86 44.09 13.43
CA LYS A 402 -5.55 44.90 14.46
C LYS A 402 -6.85 45.52 13.93
N ASP A 403 -7.63 44.81 13.13
CA ASP A 403 -8.86 45.27 12.48
C ASP A 403 -8.66 46.50 11.52
N ASP A 404 -7.40 46.84 11.23
CA ASP A 404 -7.08 47.91 10.28
C ASP A 404 -7.12 47.40 8.83
N ILE A 405 -8.25 47.62 8.17
CA ILE A 405 -8.46 47.20 6.77
C ILE A 405 -7.48 47.91 5.82
N ALA A 406 -7.11 49.16 6.11
CA ALA A 406 -6.19 49.93 5.27
C ALA A 406 -4.77 49.35 5.36
N LEU A 407 -4.31 49.03 6.56
CA LEU A 407 -3.03 48.37 6.78
C LEU A 407 -2.97 47.01 6.10
N LYS A 408 -4.03 46.23 6.22
CA LYS A 408 -4.16 44.92 5.59
C LYS A 408 -4.05 45.03 4.08
N ASP A 409 -4.82 45.92 3.45
CA ASP A 409 -4.84 46.10 2.01
C ASP A 409 -3.48 46.63 1.49
N GLU A 410 -2.86 47.58 2.18
CA GLU A 410 -1.53 48.11 1.81
C GLU A 410 -0.46 47.00 1.90
N THR A 411 -0.47 46.18 2.95
CA THR A 411 0.47 45.09 3.13
C THR A 411 0.40 44.10 1.97
N PHE A 412 -0.80 43.71 1.53
CA PHE A 412 -0.96 42.76 0.45
C PHE A 412 -0.74 43.34 -0.93
N ARG A 413 -1.02 44.62 -1.17
CA ARG A 413 -0.60 45.30 -2.38
C ARG A 413 0.93 45.32 -2.51
N ARG A 414 1.62 45.60 -1.41
CA ARG A 414 3.09 45.58 -1.35
C ARG A 414 3.65 44.19 -1.60
N MET A 415 3.12 43.19 -0.95
CA MET A 415 3.51 41.78 -1.16
C MET A 415 3.34 41.40 -2.64
N ARG A 416 2.20 41.71 -3.24
CA ARG A 416 1.93 41.44 -4.64
C ARG A 416 2.95 42.14 -5.55
N ALA A 417 3.24 43.39 -5.31
CA ALA A 417 4.22 44.15 -6.12
C ALA A 417 5.63 43.56 -6.03
N LEU A 418 6.02 43.07 -4.82
CA LEU A 418 7.31 42.42 -4.63
C LEU A 418 7.37 41.05 -5.34
N ILE A 419 6.32 40.23 -5.22
CA ILE A 419 6.23 38.95 -5.92
C ILE A 419 6.28 39.15 -7.44
N GLU A 420 5.51 40.10 -7.99
CA GLU A 420 5.51 40.39 -9.41
C GLU A 420 6.87 40.89 -9.88
N LYS A 421 7.55 41.71 -9.10
CA LYS A 421 8.91 42.18 -9.37
C LYS A 421 9.92 41.01 -9.40
N ASN A 422 9.84 40.11 -8.43
CA ASN A 422 10.78 38.98 -8.29
C ASN A 422 10.53 37.92 -9.37
N ALA A 423 9.28 37.71 -9.77
CA ALA A 423 8.89 36.71 -10.77
C ALA A 423 9.22 37.14 -12.24
N GLY A 424 9.54 38.37 -12.49
CA GLY A 424 9.87 38.88 -13.82
C GLY A 424 8.73 38.72 -14.83
N MET A 425 8.95 37.99 -15.94
CA MET A 425 7.92 37.74 -16.95
C MET A 425 6.91 36.68 -16.57
N ASN A 426 7.20 35.85 -15.56
CA ASN A 426 6.28 34.84 -15.09
C ASN A 426 5.24 35.46 -14.16
N LYS A 427 3.96 35.19 -14.41
CA LYS A 427 2.89 35.62 -13.50
C LYS A 427 2.60 34.46 -12.53
N PRO A 428 3.11 34.49 -11.30
CA PRO A 428 2.85 33.42 -10.34
C PRO A 428 1.37 33.49 -9.93
N THR A 429 0.78 32.31 -9.76
CA THR A 429 -0.58 32.17 -9.24
C THR A 429 -0.50 31.73 -7.79
N TYR A 430 -1.06 32.53 -6.90
CA TYR A 430 -1.17 32.22 -5.49
C TYR A 430 -2.47 32.77 -4.90
N THR A 431 -2.85 32.29 -3.74
CA THR A 431 -4.01 32.77 -2.98
C THR A 431 -3.59 33.22 -1.58
N VAL A 432 -4.37 34.13 -1.01
CA VAL A 432 -4.19 34.58 0.38
C VAL A 432 -5.48 34.29 1.15
N GLU A 433 -5.35 33.65 2.29
CA GLU A 433 -6.43 33.30 3.21
C GLU A 433 -6.15 33.88 4.60
N PHE A 434 -7.20 34.15 5.36
CA PHE A 434 -7.12 34.67 6.74
C PHE A 434 -7.86 33.73 7.68
N ILE A 435 -7.33 33.58 8.89
CA ILE A 435 -7.88 32.79 9.99
C ILE A 435 -8.07 33.65 11.23
#